data_527d6180740d2556b5e5466c132f2184
#
_entry.id   527d6180740d2556b5e5466c132f2184
#
_cell.length_a   1.000
_cell.length_b   1.000
_cell.length_c   1.000
_cell.angle_alpha   90.00
_cell.angle_beta   90.00
_cell.angle_gamma   90.00
#
_symmetry.space_group_name_H-M   'P 1'
#
loop_
_entity.id
_entity.type
_entity.pdbx_description
1 polymer ?
#
loop_
_entity_poly.entity_id
_entity_poly.type
_entity_poly.pdbx_seq_one_letter_code
_entity_poly.pdbx_strand_id
1 'polypeptide(L)'
;MGATDIATAAGRDFMRDIVENDIASGHTPQVVTRFPPEPNGYLHIGHAKSICLNFGIAAEFGGRCHLRFDDTNPTREEQEYIDAIQQDVRWLGFDWGQHLYHASDYFEQLYNWAEHLILSGKAYVDDSSPAEMRTMRGTLTEPGQESPYRNRSREQNLDLFRRMRAGEFPNGARVLRAKIDMASGNMNLRDPVLYRILHAKHPRTGNAWSIYPTYDFAHGQSDAIEGVTHSICTLEFEDHRPLYDWLIENLPVPSQPRQYEFARLNLAYTVLSKRVLTRLVQEGYVAGWDDPRMPTLAAQRRRGVPAEALREFVRRIGVARAYSMVDLAQYEHAIRDVLNRTAQRRMAVLRPLKLVIENWPAGRTEMLEAVNNPEDGSAGSRKISFGRELFIERDDFMESPVRKFFRLSPGREVRLRYAYFITCQEVIKDASGEVIELRCSYDPATRGGDAPDGRRVQATLHWVSASEAVPAEVRLYDQLFTKPEPGADGDVMADLNPNSLQVLRDCVVEPTLASAVVGETVQFERVGYFCADPDSVSGRPVFNRTVGLRDTWAKIRAGSDR
;
A
#
# COMPACT_ATOMS: atom_id res chain seq x y z
N MET A 1 -15.50 -4.15 -14.58
CA MET A 1 -14.98 -2.84 -14.99
C MET A 1 -13.99 -3.08 -16.11
N GLY A 2 -14.25 -2.53 -17.30
CA GLY A 2 -13.39 -2.77 -18.46
C GLY A 2 -12.09 -1.95 -18.36
N ALA A 3 -11.06 -2.37 -19.09
CA ALA A 3 -9.76 -1.70 -19.19
C ALA A 3 -9.85 -0.19 -19.54
N THR A 4 -10.96 0.27 -20.07
CA THR A 4 -11.26 1.66 -20.43
C THR A 4 -11.48 2.61 -19.23
N ASP A 5 -11.90 2.10 -18.06
CA ASP A 5 -12.10 2.94 -16.86
C ASP A 5 -10.77 3.26 -16.13
N ILE A 6 -9.70 2.53 -16.45
CA ILE A 6 -8.37 2.72 -15.85
C ILE A 6 -7.61 3.87 -16.54
N ALA A 7 -7.93 4.17 -17.79
CA ALA A 7 -7.25 5.16 -18.64
C ALA A 7 -7.72 6.61 -18.44
N THR A 8 -8.70 6.90 -17.58
CA THR A 8 -9.25 8.25 -17.43
C THR A 8 -8.27 9.19 -16.73
N ALA A 9 -7.60 9.99 -17.56
CA ALA A 9 -7.02 11.30 -17.25
C ALA A 9 -6.07 11.36 -16.03
N ALA A 10 -4.97 10.62 -16.07
CA ALA A 10 -3.79 11.08 -15.37
C ALA A 10 -3.38 12.44 -15.96
N GLY A 11 -3.09 13.43 -15.11
CA GLY A 11 -2.57 14.71 -15.60
C GLY A 11 -1.30 14.49 -16.44
N ARG A 12 -1.04 15.38 -17.39
CA ARG A 12 0.17 15.35 -18.19
C ARG A 12 1.41 15.39 -17.28
N ASP A 13 2.34 14.47 -17.48
CA ASP A 13 3.61 14.40 -16.77
C ASP A 13 4.76 14.06 -17.74
N PHE A 14 5.98 14.27 -17.28
CA PHE A 14 7.16 14.11 -18.14
C PHE A 14 7.33 12.68 -18.71
N MET A 15 6.83 11.65 -17.99
CA MET A 15 6.93 10.27 -18.46
C MET A 15 6.00 10.04 -19.65
N ARG A 16 4.79 10.59 -19.59
CA ARG A 16 3.84 10.56 -20.71
C ARG A 16 4.33 11.37 -21.90
N ASP A 17 4.95 12.54 -21.65
CA ASP A 17 5.57 13.34 -22.70
C ASP A 17 6.67 12.56 -23.43
N ILE A 18 7.49 11.78 -22.72
CA ILE A 18 8.52 10.90 -23.32
C ILE A 18 7.86 9.85 -24.21
N VAL A 19 6.86 9.13 -23.69
CA VAL A 19 6.17 8.05 -24.44
C VAL A 19 5.48 8.61 -25.69
N GLU A 20 4.79 9.75 -25.59
CA GLU A 20 4.15 10.43 -26.72
C GLU A 20 5.19 10.80 -27.82
N ASN A 21 6.33 11.34 -27.42
CA ASN A 21 7.40 11.71 -28.34
C ASN A 21 8.03 10.49 -29.04
N ASP A 22 8.23 9.39 -28.31
CA ASP A 22 8.79 8.16 -28.85
C ASP A 22 7.84 7.48 -29.85
N ILE A 23 6.52 7.56 -29.62
CA ILE A 23 5.49 7.11 -30.58
C ILE A 23 5.48 8.04 -31.80
N ALA A 24 5.42 9.36 -31.60
CA ALA A 24 5.30 10.35 -32.68
C ALA A 24 6.53 10.35 -33.60
N SER A 25 7.72 10.08 -33.07
CA SER A 25 8.96 9.95 -33.84
C SER A 25 9.09 8.60 -34.54
N GLY A 26 8.19 7.66 -34.32
CA GLY A 26 8.26 6.29 -34.86
C GLY A 26 9.33 5.43 -34.19
N HIS A 27 9.89 5.88 -33.09
CA HIS A 27 10.90 5.17 -32.32
C HIS A 27 10.36 3.89 -31.68
N THR A 28 9.09 3.94 -31.25
CA THR A 28 8.39 2.86 -30.59
C THR A 28 7.05 2.61 -31.26
N PRO A 29 6.87 1.48 -31.97
CA PRO A 29 5.60 1.16 -32.62
C PRO A 29 4.53 0.71 -31.64
N GLN A 30 4.90 0.15 -30.49
CA GLN A 30 4.01 -0.31 -29.43
C GLN A 30 4.70 -0.13 -28.09
N VAL A 31 3.98 0.46 -27.12
CA VAL A 31 4.48 0.65 -25.76
C VAL A 31 4.49 -0.68 -25.01
N VAL A 32 5.64 -1.06 -24.49
CA VAL A 32 5.83 -2.21 -23.61
C VAL A 32 6.56 -1.76 -22.36
N THR A 33 5.90 -1.86 -21.23
CA THR A 33 6.47 -1.59 -19.90
C THR A 33 6.58 -2.88 -19.10
N ARG A 34 7.13 -2.83 -17.90
CA ARG A 34 7.14 -3.98 -16.97
C ARG A 34 7.17 -3.53 -15.51
N PHE A 35 6.62 -4.37 -14.65
CA PHE A 35 6.82 -4.31 -13.20
C PHE A 35 7.68 -5.53 -12.80
N PRO A 36 8.95 -5.33 -12.39
CA PRO A 36 9.90 -6.41 -12.14
C PRO A 36 10.20 -6.58 -10.64
N PRO A 37 9.26 -7.07 -9.80
CA PRO A 37 9.52 -7.24 -8.38
C PRO A 37 10.49 -8.40 -8.10
N GLU A 38 11.40 -8.22 -7.15
CA GLU A 38 12.13 -9.32 -6.52
C GLU A 38 11.18 -10.08 -5.59
N PRO A 39 11.01 -11.44 -5.72
CA PRO A 39 10.05 -12.21 -4.92
C PRO A 39 10.59 -12.53 -3.52
N ASN A 40 10.92 -11.50 -2.75
CA ASN A 40 11.61 -11.60 -1.47
C ASN A 40 10.87 -10.88 -0.33
N GLY A 41 9.62 -10.47 -0.54
CA GLY A 41 8.78 -9.78 0.46
C GLY A 41 7.44 -9.32 -0.10
N TYR A 42 6.56 -8.90 0.81
CA TYR A 42 5.27 -8.33 0.46
C TYR A 42 5.41 -6.94 -0.18
N LEU A 43 4.55 -6.65 -1.15
CA LEU A 43 4.46 -5.31 -1.74
C LEU A 43 3.88 -4.30 -0.73
N HIS A 44 4.28 -3.05 -0.88
CA HIS A 44 3.79 -1.94 -0.07
C HIS A 44 3.28 -0.80 -0.97
N ILE A 45 2.67 0.23 -0.37
CA ILE A 45 2.09 1.38 -1.09
C ILE A 45 3.08 2.09 -2.02
N GLY A 46 4.38 2.04 -1.75
CA GLY A 46 5.42 2.54 -2.66
C GLY A 46 5.47 1.75 -3.97
N HIS A 47 5.31 0.42 -3.93
CA HIS A 47 5.21 -0.42 -5.12
C HIS A 47 3.92 -0.15 -5.90
N ALA A 48 2.81 0.20 -5.22
CA ALA A 48 1.58 0.58 -5.89
C ALA A 48 1.77 1.75 -6.85
N LYS A 49 2.62 2.74 -6.50
CA LYS A 49 2.97 3.84 -7.40
C LYS A 49 3.63 3.33 -8.68
N SER A 50 4.60 2.42 -8.56
CA SER A 50 5.29 1.82 -9.72
C SER A 50 4.33 0.96 -10.56
N ILE A 51 3.49 0.15 -9.92
CA ILE A 51 2.48 -0.67 -10.61
C ILE A 51 1.51 0.20 -11.39
N CYS A 52 0.90 1.19 -10.73
CA CYS A 52 -0.05 2.11 -11.37
C CYS A 52 0.58 2.88 -12.53
N LEU A 53 1.84 3.27 -12.43
CA LEU A 53 2.55 3.99 -13.49
C LEU A 53 2.81 3.07 -14.68
N ASN A 54 3.43 1.91 -14.48
CA ASN A 54 3.79 0.99 -15.56
C ASN A 54 2.57 0.42 -16.28
N PHE A 55 1.61 -0.12 -15.53
CA PHE A 55 0.37 -0.65 -16.11
C PHE A 55 -0.51 0.46 -16.68
N GLY A 56 -0.57 1.63 -16.03
CA GLY A 56 -1.35 2.77 -16.47
C GLY A 56 -0.85 3.34 -17.79
N ILE A 57 0.45 3.56 -17.96
CA ILE A 57 1.06 4.01 -19.22
C ILE A 57 0.80 2.99 -20.32
N ALA A 58 1.03 1.70 -20.06
CA ALA A 58 0.76 0.67 -21.07
C ALA A 58 -0.69 0.70 -21.55
N ALA A 59 -1.65 0.78 -20.62
CA ALA A 59 -3.08 0.83 -20.95
C ALA A 59 -3.46 2.11 -21.71
N GLU A 60 -2.95 3.26 -21.29
CA GLU A 60 -3.24 4.57 -21.88
C GLU A 60 -2.79 4.67 -23.36
N PHE A 61 -1.62 4.09 -23.66
CA PHE A 61 -1.05 4.09 -25.01
C PHE A 61 -1.33 2.80 -25.82
N GLY A 62 -2.31 1.99 -25.41
CA GLY A 62 -2.71 0.77 -26.13
C GLY A 62 -1.63 -0.31 -26.19
N GLY A 63 -0.70 -0.28 -25.26
CA GLY A 63 0.41 -1.21 -25.11
C GLY A 63 0.14 -2.35 -24.14
N ARG A 64 1.19 -2.93 -23.58
CA ARG A 64 1.11 -3.98 -22.55
C ARG A 64 2.15 -3.77 -21.45
N CYS A 65 1.85 -4.26 -20.26
CA CYS A 65 2.79 -4.28 -19.14
C CYS A 65 3.07 -5.73 -18.74
N HIS A 66 4.34 -6.07 -18.62
CA HIS A 66 4.77 -7.39 -18.17
C HIS A 66 4.89 -7.43 -16.64
N LEU A 67 4.59 -8.59 -16.04
CA LEU A 67 5.01 -8.92 -14.69
C LEU A 67 6.22 -9.86 -14.79
N ARG A 68 7.39 -9.40 -14.35
CA ARG A 68 8.61 -10.23 -14.35
C ARG A 68 9.14 -10.36 -12.93
N PHE A 69 9.21 -11.56 -12.42
CA PHE A 69 9.93 -11.81 -11.17
C PHE A 69 11.44 -11.75 -11.41
N ASP A 70 12.12 -10.84 -10.71
CA ASP A 70 13.56 -10.79 -10.66
C ASP A 70 14.07 -11.80 -9.63
N ASP A 71 14.12 -13.06 -10.08
CA ASP A 71 14.52 -14.22 -9.28
C ASP A 71 16.01 -14.58 -9.52
N THR A 72 16.90 -13.59 -9.50
CA THR A 72 18.36 -13.77 -9.68
C THR A 72 19.09 -14.17 -8.40
N ASN A 73 18.43 -14.13 -7.26
CA ASN A 73 19.03 -14.43 -5.95
C ASN A 73 18.35 -15.61 -5.23
N PRO A 74 18.85 -16.85 -5.40
CA PRO A 74 18.20 -18.08 -4.93
C PRO A 74 18.01 -18.17 -3.40
N THR A 75 18.69 -17.34 -2.61
CA THR A 75 18.65 -17.42 -1.15
C THR A 75 17.56 -16.58 -0.49
N ARG A 76 16.76 -15.88 -1.28
CA ARG A 76 15.77 -14.90 -0.76
C ARG A 76 14.38 -15.05 -1.33
N GLU A 77 14.16 -15.99 -2.22
CA GLU A 77 12.94 -16.15 -3.00
C GLU A 77 12.04 -17.19 -2.36
N GLU A 78 10.77 -16.83 -2.15
CA GLU A 78 9.76 -17.70 -1.56
C GLU A 78 8.48 -17.66 -2.39
N GLN A 79 7.83 -18.82 -2.57
CA GLN A 79 6.59 -18.96 -3.34
C GLN A 79 5.47 -18.10 -2.76
N GLU A 80 5.43 -17.93 -1.44
CA GLU A 80 4.47 -17.07 -0.75
C GLU A 80 4.48 -15.63 -1.29
N TYR A 81 5.69 -15.08 -1.53
CA TYR A 81 5.78 -13.71 -2.06
C TYR A 81 5.37 -13.62 -3.53
N ILE A 82 5.67 -14.64 -4.33
CA ILE A 82 5.21 -14.71 -5.73
C ILE A 82 3.68 -14.67 -5.79
N ASP A 83 3.01 -15.47 -4.96
CA ASP A 83 1.55 -15.53 -4.91
C ASP A 83 0.95 -14.22 -4.39
N ALA A 84 1.52 -13.65 -3.32
CA ALA A 84 1.09 -12.37 -2.75
C ALA A 84 1.24 -11.21 -3.75
N ILE A 85 2.36 -11.13 -4.47
CA ILE A 85 2.61 -10.11 -5.50
C ILE A 85 1.58 -10.19 -6.63
N GLN A 86 1.31 -11.39 -7.14
CA GLN A 86 0.28 -11.57 -8.17
C GLN A 86 -1.11 -11.16 -7.67
N GLN A 87 -1.45 -11.54 -6.43
CA GLN A 87 -2.72 -11.15 -5.82
C GLN A 87 -2.83 -9.63 -5.67
N ASP A 88 -1.77 -8.97 -5.25
CA ASP A 88 -1.75 -7.52 -5.04
C ASP A 88 -1.89 -6.74 -6.34
N VAL A 89 -1.22 -7.17 -7.43
CA VAL A 89 -1.35 -6.55 -8.75
C VAL A 89 -2.78 -6.68 -9.27
N ARG A 90 -3.39 -7.88 -9.14
CA ARG A 90 -4.79 -8.11 -9.52
C ARG A 90 -5.76 -7.31 -8.64
N TRP A 91 -5.52 -7.23 -7.34
CA TRP A 91 -6.33 -6.43 -6.44
C TRP A 91 -6.29 -4.95 -6.80
N LEU A 92 -5.15 -4.43 -7.25
CA LEU A 92 -5.05 -3.08 -7.79
C LEU A 92 -5.81 -2.89 -9.12
N GLY A 93 -6.39 -3.95 -9.69
CA GLY A 93 -7.20 -3.90 -10.92
C GLY A 93 -6.38 -4.07 -12.19
N PHE A 94 -5.13 -4.52 -12.11
CA PHE A 94 -4.26 -4.73 -13.26
C PHE A 94 -4.11 -6.22 -13.58
N ASP A 95 -3.84 -6.49 -14.85
CA ASP A 95 -3.56 -7.83 -15.36
C ASP A 95 -2.44 -7.77 -16.40
N TRP A 96 -1.53 -8.73 -16.30
CA TRP A 96 -0.42 -8.91 -17.25
C TRP A 96 -0.75 -9.88 -18.40
N GLY A 97 -1.93 -10.49 -18.40
CA GLY A 97 -2.36 -11.49 -19.37
C GLY A 97 -1.43 -12.70 -19.38
N GLN A 98 -0.86 -13.00 -20.56
CA GLN A 98 0.12 -14.09 -20.74
C GLN A 98 1.58 -13.65 -20.49
N HIS A 99 1.82 -12.39 -20.11
CA HIS A 99 3.15 -11.80 -19.97
C HIS A 99 3.68 -11.87 -18.53
N LEU A 100 3.74 -13.10 -18.00
CA LEU A 100 4.40 -13.45 -16.75
C LEU A 100 5.75 -14.07 -17.05
N TYR A 101 6.82 -13.48 -16.55
CA TYR A 101 8.19 -13.89 -16.81
C TYR A 101 8.99 -14.04 -15.52
N HIS A 102 10.12 -14.75 -15.62
CA HIS A 102 11.09 -14.88 -14.54
C HIS A 102 12.49 -14.64 -15.12
N ALA A 103 13.33 -13.91 -14.40
CA ALA A 103 14.71 -13.68 -14.85
C ALA A 103 15.48 -15.01 -14.99
N SER A 104 15.16 -16.01 -14.18
CA SER A 104 15.74 -17.36 -14.26
C SER A 104 15.44 -18.11 -15.56
N ASP A 105 14.39 -17.72 -16.31
CA ASP A 105 14.10 -18.31 -17.63
C ASP A 105 15.19 -17.94 -18.66
N TYR A 106 15.95 -16.87 -18.39
CA TYR A 106 16.96 -16.32 -19.29
C TYR A 106 18.40 -16.66 -18.87
N PHE A 107 18.62 -17.44 -17.81
CA PHE A 107 19.96 -17.70 -17.27
C PHE A 107 20.95 -18.26 -18.31
N GLU A 108 20.50 -19.16 -19.20
CA GLU A 108 21.36 -19.68 -20.26
C GLU A 108 21.73 -18.59 -21.27
N GLN A 109 20.79 -17.74 -21.67
CA GLN A 109 21.07 -16.65 -22.58
C GLN A 109 21.99 -15.59 -21.95
N LEU A 110 21.73 -15.26 -20.68
CA LEU A 110 22.59 -14.33 -19.93
C LEU A 110 24.01 -14.88 -19.79
N TYR A 111 24.16 -16.18 -19.55
CA TYR A 111 25.45 -16.84 -19.51
C TYR A 111 26.19 -16.75 -20.85
N ASN A 112 25.51 -17.03 -21.97
CA ASN A 112 26.09 -16.92 -23.33
C ASN A 112 26.51 -15.48 -23.62
N TRP A 113 25.78 -14.49 -23.19
CA TRP A 113 26.16 -13.08 -23.33
C TRP A 113 27.32 -12.68 -22.42
N ALA A 114 27.47 -13.27 -21.26
CA ALA A 114 28.65 -13.10 -20.42
C ALA A 114 29.92 -13.68 -21.12
N GLU A 115 29.82 -14.87 -21.74
CA GLU A 115 30.91 -15.42 -22.58
C GLU A 115 31.24 -14.49 -23.77
N HIS A 116 30.20 -13.88 -24.40
CA HIS A 116 30.41 -12.89 -25.46
C HIS A 116 31.23 -11.68 -25.00
N LEU A 117 30.94 -11.13 -23.80
CA LEU A 117 31.74 -10.04 -23.23
C LEU A 117 33.18 -10.46 -22.95
N ILE A 118 33.44 -11.67 -22.50
CA ILE A 118 34.79 -12.21 -22.28
C ILE A 118 35.52 -12.29 -23.64
N LEU A 119 34.90 -12.90 -24.64
CA LEU A 119 35.48 -13.08 -25.97
C LEU A 119 35.74 -11.75 -26.69
N SER A 120 34.90 -10.74 -26.46
CA SER A 120 35.13 -9.39 -26.99
C SER A 120 36.14 -8.57 -26.17
N GLY A 121 36.65 -9.11 -25.05
CA GLY A 121 37.62 -8.44 -24.18
C GLY A 121 37.00 -7.38 -23.27
N LYS A 122 35.67 -7.44 -23.06
CA LYS A 122 34.87 -6.50 -22.26
C LYS A 122 34.46 -7.05 -20.90
N ALA A 123 34.92 -8.26 -20.55
CA ALA A 123 34.78 -8.83 -19.20
C ALA A 123 35.99 -9.69 -18.85
N TYR A 124 36.22 -9.84 -17.55
CA TYR A 124 37.31 -10.66 -17.02
C TYR A 124 36.91 -11.30 -15.67
N VAL A 125 37.51 -12.45 -15.37
CA VAL A 125 37.36 -13.13 -14.07
C VAL A 125 38.35 -12.52 -13.09
N ASP A 126 37.84 -12.08 -11.94
CA ASP A 126 38.62 -11.45 -10.86
C ASP A 126 38.64 -12.38 -9.64
N ASP A 127 39.86 -12.69 -9.17
CA ASP A 127 40.09 -13.55 -8.00
C ASP A 127 40.25 -12.73 -6.72
N SER A 128 40.10 -11.40 -6.77
CA SER A 128 40.18 -10.52 -5.60
C SER A 128 39.02 -10.78 -4.63
N SER A 129 39.32 -10.72 -3.35
CA SER A 129 38.31 -10.78 -2.30
C SER A 129 37.37 -9.56 -2.33
N PRO A 130 36.19 -9.64 -1.73
CA PRO A 130 35.27 -8.49 -1.62
C PRO A 130 35.90 -7.26 -0.94
N ALA A 131 36.81 -7.47 0.01
CA ALA A 131 37.53 -6.38 0.70
C ALA A 131 38.52 -5.69 -0.23
N GLU A 132 39.32 -6.46 -0.98
CA GLU A 132 40.26 -5.92 -1.98
C GLU A 132 39.52 -5.19 -3.10
N MET A 133 38.44 -5.75 -3.63
CA MET A 133 37.62 -5.10 -4.65
C MET A 133 37.05 -3.76 -4.14
N ARG A 134 36.61 -3.69 -2.87
CA ARG A 134 36.11 -2.45 -2.28
C ARG A 134 37.22 -1.40 -2.18
N THR A 135 38.42 -1.79 -1.80
CA THR A 135 39.58 -0.90 -1.71
C THR A 135 39.98 -0.39 -3.10
N MET A 136 40.10 -1.30 -4.08
CA MET A 136 40.46 -0.95 -5.46
C MET A 136 39.41 -0.10 -6.16
N ARG A 137 38.13 -0.18 -5.77
CA ARG A 137 37.07 0.62 -6.36
C ARG A 137 37.24 2.13 -6.12
N GLY A 138 37.97 2.51 -5.05
CA GLY A 138 38.18 3.91 -4.67
C GLY A 138 36.95 4.55 -4.04
N THR A 139 36.89 5.89 -4.09
CA THR A 139 35.80 6.69 -3.51
C THR A 139 35.16 7.59 -4.58
N LEU A 140 34.15 8.37 -4.22
CA LEU A 140 33.54 9.35 -5.14
C LEU A 140 34.55 10.43 -5.59
N THR A 141 35.56 10.71 -4.78
CA THR A 141 36.58 11.75 -5.02
C THR A 141 37.93 11.19 -5.48
N GLU A 142 38.13 9.88 -5.35
CA GLU A 142 39.37 9.22 -5.73
C GLU A 142 39.08 8.14 -6.79
N PRO A 143 39.84 8.09 -7.90
CA PRO A 143 39.68 7.06 -8.92
C PRO A 143 39.97 5.68 -8.35
N GLY A 144 39.39 4.66 -8.97
CA GLY A 144 39.70 3.28 -8.65
C GLY A 144 41.04 2.84 -9.22
N GLN A 145 41.52 1.69 -8.77
CA GLN A 145 42.73 1.02 -9.23
C GLN A 145 42.34 -0.25 -9.99
N GLU A 146 43.06 -0.55 -11.06
CA GLU A 146 42.86 -1.77 -11.83
C GLU A 146 43.17 -3.01 -10.99
N SER A 147 42.34 -4.03 -11.12
CA SER A 147 42.63 -5.35 -10.56
C SER A 147 43.86 -5.97 -11.25
N PRO A 148 44.72 -6.70 -10.51
CA PRO A 148 45.84 -7.45 -11.11
C PRO A 148 45.35 -8.50 -12.12
N TYR A 149 44.09 -8.89 -12.06
CA TYR A 149 43.49 -9.88 -12.98
C TYR A 149 42.83 -9.26 -14.22
N ARG A 150 42.74 -7.94 -14.32
CA ARG A 150 42.03 -7.20 -15.37
C ARG A 150 42.58 -7.47 -16.78
N ASN A 151 43.85 -7.78 -16.89
CA ASN A 151 44.54 -8.01 -18.15
C ASN A 151 44.83 -9.49 -18.44
N ARG A 152 44.16 -10.40 -17.75
CA ARG A 152 44.16 -11.85 -18.02
C ARG A 152 43.66 -12.11 -19.46
N SER A 153 44.25 -13.10 -20.17
CA SER A 153 43.85 -13.39 -21.54
C SER A 153 42.37 -13.81 -21.65
N ARG A 154 41.78 -13.65 -22.83
CA ARG A 154 40.38 -14.03 -23.09
C ARG A 154 40.15 -15.52 -22.90
N GLU A 155 41.09 -16.34 -23.31
CA GLU A 155 41.06 -17.79 -23.22
C GLU A 155 41.08 -18.23 -21.74
N GLN A 156 41.95 -17.63 -20.93
CA GLN A 156 42.03 -17.89 -19.50
C GLN A 156 40.75 -17.46 -18.78
N ASN A 157 40.22 -16.28 -19.13
CA ASN A 157 38.96 -15.81 -18.53
C ASN A 157 37.79 -16.73 -18.89
N LEU A 158 37.72 -17.19 -20.15
CA LEU A 158 36.66 -18.10 -20.60
C LEU A 158 36.76 -19.46 -19.91
N ASP A 159 37.95 -20.04 -19.79
CA ASP A 159 38.17 -21.28 -19.06
C ASP A 159 37.72 -21.14 -17.59
N LEU A 160 38.18 -20.09 -16.92
CA LEU A 160 37.82 -19.84 -15.53
C LEU A 160 36.30 -19.64 -15.33
N PHE A 161 35.65 -18.89 -16.22
CA PHE A 161 34.21 -18.63 -16.13
C PHE A 161 33.39 -19.93 -16.30
N ARG A 162 33.80 -20.79 -17.26
CA ARG A 162 33.17 -22.12 -17.43
C ARG A 162 33.37 -23.03 -16.23
N ARG A 163 34.53 -22.99 -15.58
CA ARG A 163 34.80 -23.73 -14.34
C ARG A 163 34.05 -23.16 -13.16
N MET A 164 33.79 -21.82 -13.11
CA MET A 164 32.88 -21.24 -12.12
C MET A 164 31.47 -21.80 -12.29
N ARG A 165 30.95 -21.91 -13.53
CA ARG A 165 29.65 -22.54 -13.79
C ARG A 165 29.62 -24.03 -13.39
N ALA A 166 30.71 -24.75 -13.65
CA ALA A 166 30.84 -26.16 -13.27
C ALA A 166 30.91 -26.39 -11.74
N GLY A 167 30.99 -25.31 -10.93
CA GLY A 167 31.01 -25.42 -9.48
C GLY A 167 32.35 -25.80 -8.88
N GLU A 168 33.47 -25.65 -9.62
CA GLU A 168 34.80 -26.05 -9.17
C GLU A 168 35.35 -25.14 -8.05
N PHE A 169 34.80 -23.93 -7.85
CA PHE A 169 35.31 -22.94 -6.93
C PHE A 169 34.30 -22.65 -5.80
N PRO A 170 34.76 -22.41 -4.57
CA PRO A 170 33.86 -22.08 -3.47
C PRO A 170 33.25 -20.68 -3.60
N ASN A 171 32.17 -20.43 -2.83
CA ASN A 171 31.53 -19.13 -2.75
C ASN A 171 32.53 -18.01 -2.47
N GLY A 172 32.45 -16.92 -3.23
CA GLY A 172 33.30 -15.74 -3.03
C GLY A 172 34.72 -15.87 -3.57
N ALA A 173 35.14 -17.02 -4.14
CA ALA A 173 36.50 -17.21 -4.65
C ALA A 173 36.77 -16.39 -5.91
N ARG A 174 35.76 -16.15 -6.74
CA ARG A 174 35.86 -15.45 -8.01
C ARG A 174 34.56 -14.77 -8.36
N VAL A 175 34.68 -13.71 -9.16
CA VAL A 175 33.53 -13.02 -9.80
C VAL A 175 33.88 -12.75 -11.26
N LEU A 176 32.86 -12.60 -12.11
CA LEU A 176 33.01 -12.00 -13.42
C LEU A 176 32.75 -10.50 -13.30
N ARG A 177 33.67 -9.68 -13.83
CA ARG A 177 33.53 -8.22 -13.85
C ARG A 177 33.49 -7.69 -15.28
N ALA A 178 32.71 -6.65 -15.53
CA ALA A 178 32.85 -5.87 -16.77
C ALA A 178 34.19 -5.14 -16.76
N LYS A 179 34.76 -4.93 -17.97
CA LYS A 179 35.98 -4.14 -18.18
C LYS A 179 35.60 -2.81 -18.82
N ILE A 180 35.37 -1.79 -17.99
CA ILE A 180 34.90 -0.47 -18.42
C ILE A 180 35.94 0.60 -18.09
N ASP A 181 35.79 1.32 -16.98
CA ASP A 181 36.68 2.43 -16.61
C ASP A 181 36.78 2.58 -15.08
N MET A 182 37.95 2.22 -14.54
CA MET A 182 38.19 2.34 -13.10
C MET A 182 38.35 3.80 -12.63
N ALA A 183 38.53 4.76 -13.54
CA ALA A 183 38.60 6.18 -13.23
C ALA A 183 37.25 6.92 -13.36
N SER A 184 36.19 6.21 -13.78
CA SER A 184 34.86 6.82 -13.97
C SER A 184 34.37 7.55 -12.72
N GLY A 185 33.75 8.73 -12.89
CA GLY A 185 33.04 9.42 -11.83
C GLY A 185 31.82 8.64 -11.31
N ASN A 186 31.24 7.78 -12.12
CA ASN A 186 30.17 6.88 -11.75
C ASN A 186 30.73 5.56 -11.22
N MET A 187 30.49 5.28 -9.93
CA MET A 187 30.98 4.05 -9.26
C MET A 187 30.45 2.76 -9.90
N ASN A 188 29.30 2.80 -10.58
CA ASN A 188 28.71 1.64 -11.24
C ASN A 188 29.41 1.29 -12.56
N LEU A 189 30.27 2.17 -13.11
CA LEU A 189 31.11 1.92 -14.27
C LEU A 189 32.54 1.50 -13.94
N ARG A 190 32.91 1.44 -12.63
CA ARG A 190 34.24 0.99 -12.19
C ARG A 190 34.30 -0.52 -12.12
N ASP A 191 34.35 -1.14 -13.28
CA ASP A 191 34.42 -2.59 -13.50
C ASP A 191 33.44 -3.36 -12.57
N PRO A 192 32.12 -3.19 -12.75
CA PRO A 192 31.09 -3.79 -11.89
C PRO A 192 31.09 -5.31 -11.99
N VAL A 193 30.63 -5.97 -10.92
CA VAL A 193 30.43 -7.42 -10.88
C VAL A 193 29.21 -7.79 -11.73
N LEU A 194 29.37 -8.73 -12.65
CA LEU A 194 28.31 -9.28 -13.51
C LEU A 194 27.79 -10.63 -13.01
N TYR A 195 28.71 -11.54 -12.57
CA TYR A 195 28.39 -12.85 -12.01
C TYR A 195 29.15 -13.11 -10.72
N ARG A 196 28.50 -13.84 -9.82
CA ARG A 196 29.09 -14.33 -8.56
C ARG A 196 28.91 -15.84 -8.43
N ILE A 197 29.83 -16.51 -7.72
CA ILE A 197 29.69 -17.91 -7.33
C ILE A 197 28.78 -17.97 -6.10
N LEU A 198 27.72 -18.78 -6.19
CA LEU A 198 26.81 -19.02 -5.09
C LEU A 198 26.25 -20.46 -5.17
N HIS A 199 26.75 -21.34 -4.31
CA HIS A 199 26.24 -22.70 -4.19
C HIS A 199 24.96 -22.69 -3.35
N ALA A 200 23.82 -22.49 -4.01
CA ALA A 200 22.51 -22.49 -3.40
C ALA A 200 21.49 -23.11 -4.36
N LYS A 201 20.49 -23.79 -3.80
CA LYS A 201 19.38 -24.33 -4.59
C LYS A 201 18.45 -23.20 -5.00
N HIS A 202 18.27 -23.00 -6.29
CA HIS A 202 17.31 -22.01 -6.82
C HIS A 202 15.88 -22.60 -6.80
N PRO A 203 14.83 -21.86 -6.42
CA PRO A 203 13.46 -22.36 -6.38
C PRO A 203 12.97 -22.98 -7.69
N ARG A 204 13.31 -22.38 -8.84
CA ARG A 204 12.87 -22.85 -10.17
C ARG A 204 13.89 -23.73 -10.91
N THR A 205 15.16 -23.36 -10.88
CA THR A 205 16.20 -24.08 -11.64
C THR A 205 16.92 -25.16 -10.83
N GLY A 206 16.60 -25.30 -9.54
CA GLY A 206 17.21 -26.32 -8.67
C GLY A 206 18.72 -26.10 -8.50
N ASN A 207 19.51 -27.14 -8.73
CA ASN A 207 20.98 -27.14 -8.62
C ASN A 207 21.68 -26.99 -9.98
N ALA A 208 20.99 -26.51 -11.02
CA ALA A 208 21.56 -26.40 -12.37
C ALA A 208 22.65 -25.31 -12.48
N TRP A 209 22.70 -24.39 -11.53
CA TRP A 209 23.60 -23.25 -11.55
C TRP A 209 24.42 -23.16 -10.26
N SER A 210 25.72 -22.90 -10.42
CA SER A 210 26.67 -22.59 -9.34
C SER A 210 27.10 -21.13 -9.35
N ILE A 211 26.70 -20.38 -10.39
CA ILE A 211 26.92 -18.93 -10.55
C ILE A 211 25.61 -18.24 -10.86
N TYR A 212 25.44 -17.03 -10.41
CA TYR A 212 24.24 -16.22 -10.62
C TYR A 212 24.60 -14.82 -11.09
N PRO A 213 23.85 -14.25 -12.05
CA PRO A 213 24.03 -12.88 -12.50
C PRO A 213 23.68 -11.92 -11.36
N THR A 214 24.30 -10.74 -11.39
CA THR A 214 23.82 -9.62 -10.57
C THR A 214 22.57 -9.00 -11.19
N TYR A 215 21.81 -8.27 -10.38
CA TYR A 215 20.67 -7.49 -10.85
C TYR A 215 21.05 -6.61 -12.06
N ASP A 216 22.10 -5.83 -11.94
CA ASP A 216 22.53 -4.89 -13.00
C ASP A 216 22.85 -5.60 -14.33
N PHE A 217 23.37 -6.83 -14.26
CA PHE A 217 23.62 -7.62 -15.47
C PHE A 217 22.35 -8.22 -16.05
N ALA A 218 21.43 -8.72 -15.24
CA ALA A 218 20.24 -9.42 -15.73
C ALA A 218 19.14 -8.47 -16.22
N HIS A 219 18.99 -7.31 -15.58
CA HIS A 219 17.86 -6.42 -15.72
C HIS A 219 17.64 -5.89 -17.15
N GLY A 220 18.60 -5.19 -17.73
CA GLY A 220 18.48 -4.62 -19.07
C GLY A 220 18.36 -5.68 -20.17
N GLN A 221 19.05 -6.79 -20.01
CA GLN A 221 19.01 -7.89 -20.95
C GLN A 221 17.68 -8.64 -20.92
N SER A 222 17.08 -8.83 -19.77
CA SER A 222 15.71 -9.35 -19.65
C SER A 222 14.71 -8.40 -20.31
N ASP A 223 14.85 -7.09 -20.12
CA ASP A 223 14.04 -6.09 -20.81
C ASP A 223 14.17 -6.24 -22.34
N ALA A 224 15.39 -6.43 -22.84
CA ALA A 224 15.64 -6.60 -24.27
C ALA A 224 15.05 -7.90 -24.83
N ILE A 225 15.13 -9.02 -24.09
CA ILE A 225 14.53 -10.31 -24.49
C ILE A 225 13.01 -10.19 -24.58
N GLU A 226 12.39 -9.52 -23.63
CA GLU A 226 10.94 -9.35 -23.56
C GLU A 226 10.39 -8.27 -24.49
N GLY A 227 11.27 -7.51 -25.18
CA GLY A 227 10.88 -6.41 -26.06
C GLY A 227 10.28 -5.22 -25.31
N VAL A 228 10.70 -5.00 -24.06
CA VAL A 228 10.34 -3.80 -23.28
C VAL A 228 10.88 -2.57 -24.02
N THR A 229 10.04 -1.55 -24.14
CA THR A 229 10.42 -0.28 -24.80
C THR A 229 10.79 0.80 -23.78
N HIS A 230 9.99 0.90 -22.72
CA HIS A 230 10.15 1.87 -21.64
C HIS A 230 10.38 1.12 -20.32
N SER A 231 11.64 1.06 -19.92
CA SER A 231 12.11 0.47 -18.67
C SER A 231 11.96 1.50 -17.54
N ILE A 232 10.76 1.62 -16.96
CA ILE A 232 10.45 2.65 -15.97
C ILE A 232 10.77 2.14 -14.57
N CYS A 233 11.65 2.85 -13.84
CA CYS A 233 12.09 2.50 -12.48
C CYS A 233 12.21 3.73 -11.57
N THR A 234 12.60 3.53 -10.31
CA THR A 234 12.78 4.64 -9.37
C THR A 234 14.13 5.33 -9.53
N LEU A 235 14.25 6.59 -9.04
CA LEU A 235 15.49 7.39 -9.09
C LEU A 235 16.70 6.72 -8.43
N GLU A 236 16.48 5.68 -7.62
CA GLU A 236 17.56 4.88 -7.03
C GLU A 236 18.44 4.21 -8.08
N PHE A 237 17.92 4.02 -9.29
CA PHE A 237 18.61 3.39 -10.43
C PHE A 237 19.17 4.40 -11.44
N GLU A 238 19.09 5.71 -11.19
CA GLU A 238 19.60 6.74 -12.11
C GLU A 238 21.10 6.56 -12.38
N ASP A 239 21.89 6.33 -11.33
CA ASP A 239 23.33 6.06 -11.45
C ASP A 239 23.65 4.69 -12.08
N HIS A 240 22.70 3.76 -12.14
CA HIS A 240 22.83 2.46 -12.78
C HIS A 240 22.55 2.51 -14.30
N ARG A 241 21.80 3.51 -14.78
CA ARG A 241 21.44 3.63 -16.20
C ARG A 241 22.64 3.64 -17.15
N PRO A 242 23.77 4.31 -16.89
CA PRO A 242 24.93 4.21 -17.77
C PRO A 242 25.49 2.79 -17.94
N LEU A 243 25.38 1.94 -16.90
CA LEU A 243 25.75 0.53 -17.02
C LEU A 243 24.71 -0.26 -17.81
N TYR A 244 23.43 0.02 -17.62
CA TYR A 244 22.34 -0.54 -18.42
C TYR A 244 22.55 -0.26 -19.92
N ASP A 245 22.78 1.00 -20.29
CA ASP A 245 23.02 1.42 -21.65
C ASP A 245 24.28 0.75 -22.21
N TRP A 246 25.37 0.71 -21.44
CA TRP A 246 26.62 0.05 -21.84
C TRP A 246 26.41 -1.44 -22.16
N LEU A 247 25.60 -2.15 -21.35
CA LEU A 247 25.30 -3.57 -21.60
C LEU A 247 24.48 -3.75 -22.88
N ILE A 248 23.45 -2.94 -23.09
CA ILE A 248 22.60 -2.99 -24.29
C ILE A 248 23.44 -2.70 -25.58
N GLU A 249 24.36 -1.74 -25.52
CA GLU A 249 25.23 -1.39 -26.64
C GLU A 249 26.30 -2.46 -26.97
N ASN A 250 26.72 -3.23 -25.96
CA ASN A 250 27.85 -4.16 -26.10
C ASN A 250 27.44 -5.63 -26.22
N LEU A 251 26.14 -5.92 -26.24
CA LEU A 251 25.59 -7.25 -26.40
C LEU A 251 24.70 -7.37 -27.63
N PRO A 252 24.63 -8.55 -28.27
CA PRO A 252 23.77 -8.79 -29.42
C PRO A 252 22.31 -9.02 -28.98
N VAL A 253 21.74 -8.01 -28.34
CA VAL A 253 20.37 -8.06 -27.80
C VAL A 253 19.31 -7.93 -28.91
N PRO A 254 18.12 -8.56 -28.77
CA PRO A 254 17.08 -8.55 -29.81
C PRO A 254 16.31 -7.23 -29.91
N SER A 255 16.36 -6.37 -28.89
CA SER A 255 15.69 -5.06 -28.88
C SER A 255 16.52 -4.03 -28.11
N GLN A 256 16.12 -2.76 -28.20
CA GLN A 256 16.84 -1.63 -27.61
C GLN A 256 15.94 -0.93 -26.56
N PRO A 257 15.74 -1.51 -25.38
CA PRO A 257 14.98 -0.88 -24.31
C PRO A 257 15.70 0.37 -23.79
N ARG A 258 14.93 1.34 -23.26
CA ARG A 258 15.48 2.54 -22.63
C ARG A 258 14.99 2.66 -21.20
N GLN A 259 15.89 2.98 -20.28
CA GLN A 259 15.57 3.18 -18.87
C GLN A 259 15.21 4.64 -18.59
N TYR A 260 14.14 4.82 -17.80
CA TYR A 260 13.63 6.11 -17.34
C TYR A 260 13.32 6.04 -15.86
N GLU A 261 13.62 7.10 -15.10
CA GLU A 261 13.48 7.11 -13.66
C GLU A 261 12.46 8.14 -13.18
N PHE A 262 11.78 7.79 -12.09
CA PHE A 262 10.85 8.67 -11.39
C PHE A 262 11.06 8.62 -9.87
N ALA A 263 10.64 9.67 -9.16
CA ALA A 263 10.75 9.72 -7.70
C ALA A 263 9.80 8.69 -7.04
N ARG A 264 10.36 7.85 -6.18
CA ARG A 264 9.57 6.93 -5.36
C ARG A 264 8.60 7.68 -4.45
N LEU A 265 7.61 6.98 -3.91
CA LEU A 265 6.72 7.50 -2.88
C LEU A 265 7.47 7.58 -1.54
N ASN A 266 7.49 8.76 -0.94
CA ASN A 266 7.80 8.97 0.47
C ASN A 266 6.53 9.50 1.14
N LEU A 267 5.99 8.75 2.10
CA LEU A 267 4.76 9.09 2.82
C LEU A 267 5.10 9.39 4.27
N ALA A 268 4.61 10.52 4.77
CA ALA A 268 4.82 10.92 6.16
C ALA A 268 4.28 9.86 7.14
N TYR A 269 4.92 9.72 8.30
CA TYR A 269 4.59 8.74 9.35
C TYR A 269 4.69 7.27 8.89
N THR A 270 5.41 7.00 7.79
CA THR A 270 5.45 5.68 7.17
C THR A 270 6.88 5.30 6.81
N VAL A 271 7.24 4.05 7.06
CA VAL A 271 8.51 3.46 6.63
C VAL A 271 8.24 2.39 5.59
N LEU A 272 8.95 2.47 4.46
CA LEU A 272 8.84 1.51 3.34
C LEU A 272 10.07 0.60 3.22
N SER A 273 11.05 0.74 4.13
CA SER A 273 12.24 -0.09 4.14
C SER A 273 11.92 -1.52 4.56
N LYS A 274 12.18 -2.49 3.67
CA LYS A 274 11.97 -3.92 3.94
C LYS A 274 12.62 -4.36 5.26
N ARG A 275 13.85 -3.93 5.53
CA ARG A 275 14.57 -4.27 6.77
C ARG A 275 13.79 -3.85 8.02
N VAL A 276 13.21 -2.66 8.00
CA VAL A 276 12.41 -2.14 9.12
C VAL A 276 11.09 -2.89 9.23
N LEU A 277 10.40 -3.12 8.11
CA LEU A 277 9.13 -3.86 8.10
C LEU A 277 9.31 -5.31 8.60
N THR A 278 10.39 -5.98 8.18
CA THR A 278 10.76 -7.31 8.69
C THR A 278 10.99 -7.29 10.19
N ARG A 279 11.71 -6.29 10.70
CA ARG A 279 11.96 -6.12 12.14
C ARG A 279 10.66 -5.92 12.93
N LEU A 280 9.72 -5.12 12.42
CA LEU A 280 8.42 -4.91 13.07
C LEU A 280 7.64 -6.22 13.25
N VAL A 281 7.67 -7.10 12.26
CA VAL A 281 7.02 -8.42 12.33
C VAL A 281 7.77 -9.38 13.24
N GLN A 282 9.09 -9.50 13.09
CA GLN A 282 9.91 -10.46 13.84
C GLN A 282 10.00 -10.14 15.33
N GLU A 283 10.05 -8.86 15.70
CA GLU A 283 10.09 -8.41 17.10
C GLU A 283 8.69 -8.27 17.72
N GLY A 284 7.60 -8.58 16.96
CA GLY A 284 6.22 -8.62 17.47
C GLY A 284 5.57 -7.26 17.73
N TYR A 285 6.07 -6.17 17.13
CA TYR A 285 5.43 -4.85 17.21
C TYR A 285 4.10 -4.80 16.45
N VAL A 286 3.97 -5.65 15.43
CA VAL A 286 2.75 -5.85 14.66
C VAL A 286 2.43 -7.35 14.58
N ALA A 287 1.16 -7.69 14.33
CA ALA A 287 0.69 -9.08 14.31
C ALA A 287 1.21 -9.90 13.10
N GLY A 288 1.58 -9.24 12.02
CA GLY A 288 2.07 -9.88 10.80
C GLY A 288 2.18 -8.88 9.64
N TRP A 289 2.45 -9.40 8.46
CA TRP A 289 2.59 -8.60 7.24
C TRP A 289 1.29 -7.94 6.78
N ASP A 290 0.14 -8.49 7.18
CA ASP A 290 -1.20 -7.98 6.92
C ASP A 290 -1.80 -7.18 8.08
N ASP A 291 -1.03 -6.87 9.13
CA ASP A 291 -1.48 -6.00 10.22
C ASP A 291 -1.92 -4.64 9.64
N PRO A 292 -3.15 -4.17 9.88
CA PRO A 292 -3.70 -2.94 9.31
C PRO A 292 -2.89 -1.66 9.55
N ARG A 293 -1.91 -1.67 10.43
CA ARG A 293 -0.96 -0.57 10.68
C ARG A 293 0.22 -0.57 9.70
N MET A 294 0.45 -1.69 9.01
CA MET A 294 1.56 -1.85 8.07
C MET A 294 1.25 -1.17 6.72
N PRO A 295 2.28 -0.65 6.03
CA PRO A 295 2.11 -0.05 4.70
C PRO A 295 2.03 -1.08 3.56
N THR A 296 2.03 -2.37 3.85
CA THR A 296 1.91 -3.45 2.85
C THR A 296 0.55 -3.43 2.17
N LEU A 297 0.47 -3.86 0.92
CA LEU A 297 -0.82 -3.91 0.19
C LEU A 297 -1.79 -4.91 0.83
N ALA A 298 -1.27 -6.03 1.35
CA ALA A 298 -2.05 -6.98 2.13
C ALA A 298 -2.70 -6.33 3.36
N ALA A 299 -1.93 -5.52 4.10
CA ALA A 299 -2.42 -4.78 5.27
C ALA A 299 -3.46 -3.72 4.89
N GLN A 300 -3.23 -2.97 3.81
CA GLN A 300 -4.18 -1.96 3.32
C GLN A 300 -5.50 -2.60 2.90
N ARG A 301 -5.45 -3.76 2.23
CA ARG A 301 -6.63 -4.54 1.87
C ARG A 301 -7.39 -5.02 3.12
N ARG A 302 -6.70 -5.60 4.12
CA ARG A 302 -7.30 -6.02 5.40
C ARG A 302 -7.89 -4.84 6.17
N ARG A 303 -7.26 -3.67 6.13
CA ARG A 303 -7.77 -2.43 6.71
C ARG A 303 -9.05 -1.94 6.01
N GLY A 304 -9.34 -2.40 4.80
CA GLY A 304 -10.51 -2.00 4.02
C GLY A 304 -10.29 -0.80 3.11
N VAL A 305 -9.03 -0.52 2.75
CA VAL A 305 -8.72 0.50 1.74
C VAL A 305 -9.15 -0.02 0.37
N PRO A 306 -10.02 0.68 -0.36
CA PRO A 306 -10.36 0.30 -1.72
C PRO A 306 -9.17 0.45 -2.66
N ALA A 307 -8.98 -0.52 -3.58
CA ALA A 307 -7.94 -0.42 -4.60
C ALA A 307 -8.08 0.86 -5.46
N GLU A 308 -9.32 1.27 -5.76
CA GLU A 308 -9.62 2.53 -6.44
C GLU A 308 -9.04 3.74 -5.69
N ALA A 309 -9.15 3.77 -4.36
CA ALA A 309 -8.64 4.87 -3.55
C ALA A 309 -7.11 4.98 -3.63
N LEU A 310 -6.41 3.83 -3.65
CA LEU A 310 -4.96 3.81 -3.79
C LEU A 310 -4.52 4.26 -5.20
N ARG A 311 -5.22 3.82 -6.25
CA ARG A 311 -4.98 4.32 -7.63
C ARG A 311 -5.22 5.82 -7.74
N GLU A 312 -6.32 6.31 -7.17
CA GLU A 312 -6.65 7.74 -7.17
C GLU A 312 -5.63 8.56 -6.39
N PHE A 313 -5.16 8.07 -5.26
CA PHE A 313 -4.07 8.70 -4.51
C PHE A 313 -2.80 8.81 -5.36
N VAL A 314 -2.37 7.70 -5.98
CA VAL A 314 -1.19 7.69 -6.87
C VAL A 314 -1.35 8.68 -8.03
N ARG A 315 -2.54 8.74 -8.63
CA ARG A 315 -2.86 9.70 -9.71
C ARG A 315 -2.73 11.15 -9.24
N ARG A 316 -3.21 11.48 -8.03
CA ARG A 316 -3.18 12.84 -7.46
C ARG A 316 -1.77 13.31 -7.13
N ILE A 317 -0.92 12.44 -6.59
CA ILE A 317 0.47 12.80 -6.27
C ILE A 317 1.34 12.92 -7.53
N GLY A 318 0.94 12.27 -8.62
CA GLY A 318 1.60 12.36 -9.92
C GLY A 318 3.00 11.74 -9.98
N VAL A 319 3.72 12.07 -11.07
CA VAL A 319 5.06 11.57 -11.37
C VAL A 319 6.04 12.74 -11.37
N ALA A 320 7.07 12.66 -10.53
CA ALA A 320 8.07 13.72 -10.36
C ALA A 320 9.50 13.19 -10.56
N ARG A 321 10.44 14.09 -10.92
CA ARG A 321 11.89 13.80 -11.02
C ARG A 321 12.67 14.12 -9.74
N ALA A 322 12.00 14.57 -8.69
CA ALA A 322 12.63 14.89 -7.41
C ALA A 322 11.84 14.26 -6.26
N TYR A 323 12.55 13.84 -5.25
CA TYR A 323 11.93 13.33 -4.03
C TYR A 323 11.16 14.43 -3.31
N SER A 324 9.97 14.10 -2.85
CA SER A 324 9.15 14.94 -1.97
C SER A 324 8.45 14.06 -0.92
N MET A 325 8.19 14.63 0.25
CA MET A 325 7.37 14.00 1.27
C MET A 325 5.90 14.27 0.98
N VAL A 326 5.10 13.23 0.91
CA VAL A 326 3.64 13.32 0.73
C VAL A 326 2.98 13.26 2.10
N ASP A 327 2.05 14.18 2.37
CA ASP A 327 1.29 14.17 3.62
C ASP A 327 0.31 12.96 3.65
N LEU A 328 0.29 12.23 4.76
CA LEU A 328 -0.63 11.11 4.99
C LEU A 328 -2.11 11.52 4.83
N ALA A 329 -2.44 12.77 5.15
CA ALA A 329 -3.78 13.30 4.99
C ALA A 329 -4.28 13.28 3.54
N GLN A 330 -3.39 13.36 2.53
CA GLN A 330 -3.76 13.21 1.11
C GLN A 330 -4.19 11.78 0.80
N TYR A 331 -3.50 10.79 1.36
CA TYR A 331 -3.87 9.38 1.23
C TYR A 331 -5.23 9.10 1.87
N GLU A 332 -5.42 9.54 3.11
CA GLU A 332 -6.69 9.40 3.81
C GLU A 332 -7.85 10.13 3.12
N HIS A 333 -7.59 11.28 2.50
CA HIS A 333 -8.58 12.02 1.71
C HIS A 333 -9.05 11.19 0.50
N ALA A 334 -8.13 10.57 -0.25
CA ALA A 334 -8.48 9.70 -1.37
C ALA A 334 -9.34 8.50 -0.93
N ILE A 335 -9.05 7.91 0.24
CA ILE A 335 -9.85 6.83 0.81
C ILE A 335 -11.26 7.33 1.13
N ARG A 336 -11.40 8.49 1.79
CA ARG A 336 -12.71 9.07 2.14
C ARG A 336 -13.55 9.37 0.91
N ASP A 337 -12.94 9.92 -0.14
CA ASP A 337 -13.65 10.28 -1.39
C ASP A 337 -14.28 9.05 -2.04
N VAL A 338 -13.55 7.94 -2.12
CA VAL A 338 -14.09 6.69 -2.68
C VAL A 338 -15.16 6.11 -1.76
N LEU A 339 -14.87 5.97 -0.47
CA LEU A 339 -15.79 5.35 0.48
C LEU A 339 -17.05 6.18 0.71
N ASN A 340 -17.00 7.50 0.56
CA ASN A 340 -18.22 8.34 0.65
C ASN A 340 -19.22 7.98 -0.44
N ARG A 341 -18.75 7.64 -1.64
CA ARG A 341 -19.60 7.25 -2.77
C ARG A 341 -20.05 5.80 -2.71
N THR A 342 -19.20 4.89 -2.17
CA THR A 342 -19.40 3.44 -2.31
C THR A 342 -19.89 2.74 -1.04
N ALA A 343 -19.50 3.23 0.16
CA ALA A 343 -19.79 2.55 1.41
C ALA A 343 -21.24 2.79 1.86
N GLN A 344 -21.92 1.71 2.24
CA GLN A 344 -23.25 1.82 2.85
C GLN A 344 -23.15 2.33 4.29
N ARG A 345 -24.16 3.15 4.69
CA ARG A 345 -24.25 3.70 6.05
C ARG A 345 -24.90 2.66 6.95
N ARG A 346 -24.33 2.52 8.16
CA ARG A 346 -24.81 1.59 9.19
C ARG A 346 -24.75 2.27 10.56
N MET A 347 -25.63 1.84 11.47
CA MET A 347 -25.61 2.29 12.85
C MET A 347 -24.70 1.38 13.69
N ALA A 348 -23.77 1.99 14.41
CA ALA A 348 -22.87 1.31 15.33
C ALA A 348 -22.53 2.24 16.49
N VAL A 349 -22.47 1.72 17.69
CA VAL A 349 -22.12 2.45 18.91
C VAL A 349 -20.89 1.78 19.52
N LEU A 350 -19.80 2.52 19.62
CA LEU A 350 -18.50 1.99 20.01
C LEU A 350 -18.34 1.95 21.54
N ARG A 351 -18.89 2.93 22.24
CA ARG A 351 -18.90 3.02 23.70
C ARG A 351 -20.33 3.18 24.18
N PRO A 352 -21.08 2.08 24.31
CA PRO A 352 -22.51 2.13 24.57
C PRO A 352 -22.85 2.79 25.90
N LEU A 353 -23.76 3.76 25.86
CA LEU A 353 -24.50 4.28 27.01
C LEU A 353 -25.99 3.98 26.81
N LYS A 354 -26.59 3.30 27.76
CA LYS A 354 -28.00 2.94 27.71
C LYS A 354 -28.88 4.17 27.80
N LEU A 355 -29.91 4.24 26.96
CA LEU A 355 -30.94 5.28 26.93
C LEU A 355 -32.32 4.63 26.97
N VAL A 356 -33.17 5.06 27.90
CA VAL A 356 -34.55 4.58 28.06
C VAL A 356 -35.51 5.72 27.76
N ILE A 357 -36.44 5.50 26.83
CA ILE A 357 -37.50 6.46 26.50
C ILE A 357 -38.74 6.14 27.37
N GLU A 358 -38.97 6.93 28.41
CA GLU A 358 -39.97 6.62 29.42
C GLU A 358 -41.42 6.68 28.93
N ASN A 359 -41.73 7.65 28.08
CA ASN A 359 -43.04 7.82 27.48
C ASN A 359 -43.25 7.00 26.18
N TRP A 360 -42.33 6.05 25.85
CA TRP A 360 -42.56 5.10 24.77
C TRP A 360 -43.53 4.01 25.22
N PRO A 361 -44.57 3.67 24.41
CA PRO A 361 -45.54 2.64 24.77
C PRO A 361 -44.87 1.29 25.03
N ALA A 362 -45.25 0.64 26.16
CA ALA A 362 -44.67 -0.65 26.54
C ALA A 362 -44.93 -1.71 25.46
N GLY A 363 -43.90 -2.50 25.15
CA GLY A 363 -43.96 -3.59 24.16
C GLY A 363 -44.06 -3.13 22.68
N ARG A 364 -44.09 -1.83 22.40
CA ARG A 364 -44.13 -1.32 21.04
C ARG A 364 -42.72 -1.31 20.43
N THR A 365 -42.61 -1.84 19.23
CA THR A 365 -41.46 -1.67 18.35
C THR A 365 -41.93 -1.03 17.04
N GLU A 366 -41.17 -0.09 16.51
CA GLU A 366 -41.46 0.58 15.26
C GLU A 366 -40.29 0.39 14.28
N MET A 367 -40.62 0.06 13.04
CA MET A 367 -39.64 -0.05 11.98
C MET A 367 -39.50 1.29 11.27
N LEU A 368 -38.34 1.89 11.39
CA LEU A 368 -37.98 3.14 10.73
C LEU A 368 -37.18 2.88 9.47
N GLU A 369 -37.27 3.79 8.50
CA GLU A 369 -36.54 3.69 7.27
C GLU A 369 -35.23 4.48 7.33
N ALA A 370 -34.12 3.81 7.04
CA ALA A 370 -32.78 4.40 7.03
C ALA A 370 -32.14 4.27 5.64
N VAL A 371 -31.64 5.37 5.09
CA VAL A 371 -30.97 5.41 3.78
C VAL A 371 -29.64 4.68 3.86
N ASN A 372 -29.40 3.79 2.87
CA ASN A 372 -28.16 3.02 2.82
C ASN A 372 -26.96 3.85 2.35
N ASN A 373 -27.16 4.69 1.33
CA ASN A 373 -26.15 5.65 0.90
C ASN A 373 -26.82 6.89 0.30
N PRO A 374 -26.66 8.09 0.93
CA PRO A 374 -27.25 9.31 0.39
C PRO A 374 -26.60 9.80 -0.92
N GLU A 375 -25.38 9.36 -1.24
CA GLU A 375 -24.67 9.70 -2.49
C GLU A 375 -25.04 8.75 -3.65
N ASP A 376 -25.69 7.63 -3.34
CA ASP A 376 -26.12 6.63 -4.33
C ASP A 376 -27.57 6.24 -4.10
N GLY A 377 -28.47 6.84 -4.86
CA GLY A 377 -29.90 6.55 -4.76
C GLY A 377 -30.26 5.09 -5.11
N SER A 378 -29.40 4.37 -5.84
CA SER A 378 -29.60 2.96 -6.17
C SER A 378 -29.35 2.01 -4.99
N ALA A 379 -28.62 2.47 -3.97
CA ALA A 379 -28.36 1.70 -2.75
C ALA A 379 -29.63 1.48 -1.90
N GLY A 380 -30.69 2.27 -2.13
CA GLY A 380 -31.98 2.13 -1.47
C GLY A 380 -31.91 2.43 0.03
N SER A 381 -32.85 1.82 0.76
CA SER A 381 -33.00 1.97 2.21
C SER A 381 -33.18 0.63 2.90
N ARG A 382 -33.04 0.62 4.22
CA ARG A 382 -33.29 -0.53 5.10
C ARG A 382 -34.21 -0.16 6.24
N LYS A 383 -34.79 -1.18 6.87
CA LYS A 383 -35.58 -1.03 8.09
C LYS A 383 -34.68 -1.20 9.31
N ILE A 384 -34.80 -0.26 10.25
CA ILE A 384 -34.15 -0.32 11.56
C ILE A 384 -35.21 -0.29 12.67
N SER A 385 -35.03 -1.13 13.67
CA SER A 385 -35.96 -1.28 14.80
C SER A 385 -35.74 -0.15 15.79
N PHE A 386 -36.81 0.53 16.20
CA PHE A 386 -36.83 1.57 17.23
C PHE A 386 -37.78 1.16 18.35
N GLY A 387 -37.31 1.29 19.57
CA GLY A 387 -38.08 0.89 20.77
C GLY A 387 -37.76 1.74 21.99
N ARG A 388 -38.20 1.25 23.12
CA ARG A 388 -38.03 1.95 24.40
C ARG A 388 -36.59 2.07 24.86
N GLU A 389 -35.76 1.06 24.59
CA GLU A 389 -34.38 0.98 25.06
C GLU A 389 -33.41 1.06 23.86
N LEU A 390 -32.47 1.95 23.94
CA LEU A 390 -31.47 2.22 22.90
C LEU A 390 -30.08 2.29 23.52
N PHE A 391 -29.06 2.19 22.66
CA PHE A 391 -27.69 2.58 22.96
C PHE A 391 -27.30 3.80 22.14
N ILE A 392 -26.60 4.76 22.77
CA ILE A 392 -25.95 5.91 22.12
C ILE A 392 -24.47 5.93 22.47
N GLU A 393 -23.67 6.73 21.78
CA GLU A 393 -22.27 6.94 22.17
C GLU A 393 -22.19 7.64 23.53
N ARG A 394 -21.35 7.12 24.41
CA ARG A 394 -21.08 7.75 25.71
C ARG A 394 -20.60 9.19 25.57
N ASP A 395 -19.77 9.45 24.53
CA ASP A 395 -19.26 10.78 24.24
C ASP A 395 -20.31 11.76 23.69
N ASP A 396 -21.49 11.27 23.32
CA ASP A 396 -22.64 12.10 22.94
C ASP A 396 -23.43 12.65 24.12
N PHE A 397 -23.07 12.26 25.35
CA PHE A 397 -23.69 12.76 26.57
C PHE A 397 -22.70 13.48 27.50
N MET A 398 -23.12 14.56 28.12
CA MET A 398 -22.38 15.27 29.17
C MET A 398 -23.37 15.83 30.21
N GLU A 399 -23.23 15.42 31.46
CA GLU A 399 -24.13 15.84 32.55
C GLU A 399 -24.00 17.34 32.84
N SER A 400 -22.75 17.83 32.88
CA SER A 400 -22.46 19.27 33.08
C SER A 400 -21.76 19.79 31.81
N PRO A 401 -22.53 20.22 30.78
CA PRO A 401 -21.97 20.54 29.46
C PRO A 401 -21.09 21.78 29.50
N VAL A 402 -19.90 21.66 28.93
CA VAL A 402 -19.00 22.78 28.68
C VAL A 402 -19.55 23.69 27.56
N ARG A 403 -19.05 24.93 27.49
CA ARG A 403 -19.39 25.85 26.42
C ARG A 403 -19.11 25.23 25.04
N LYS A 404 -20.08 25.30 24.13
CA LYS A 404 -20.05 24.68 22.79
C LYS A 404 -20.25 23.16 22.76
N PHE A 405 -20.63 22.51 23.84
CA PHE A 405 -21.14 21.15 23.80
C PHE A 405 -22.61 21.18 23.38
N PHE A 406 -22.92 20.73 22.16
CA PHE A 406 -24.26 20.82 21.55
C PHE A 406 -25.01 19.48 21.55
N ARG A 407 -24.41 18.41 22.12
CA ARG A 407 -25.00 17.08 22.17
C ARG A 407 -25.94 16.94 23.37
N LEU A 408 -26.30 15.71 23.73
CA LEU A 408 -27.27 15.44 24.79
C LEU A 408 -26.74 15.85 26.18
N SER A 409 -27.60 16.53 26.96
CA SER A 409 -27.37 16.86 28.37
C SER A 409 -28.71 16.99 29.06
N PRO A 410 -28.79 17.02 30.42
CA PRO A 410 -30.03 17.18 31.14
C PRO A 410 -30.83 18.40 30.64
N GLY A 411 -32.12 18.17 30.34
CA GLY A 411 -33.03 19.19 29.81
C GLY A 411 -32.79 19.64 28.36
N ARG A 412 -31.77 19.11 27.66
CA ARG A 412 -31.51 19.46 26.28
C ARG A 412 -32.14 18.47 25.31
N GLU A 413 -32.76 19.03 24.26
CA GLU A 413 -33.36 18.26 23.18
C GLU A 413 -32.34 18.03 22.03
N VAL A 414 -32.31 16.79 21.52
CA VAL A 414 -31.51 16.37 20.37
C VAL A 414 -32.35 15.46 19.46
N ARG A 415 -31.91 15.30 18.19
CA ARG A 415 -32.52 14.35 17.27
C ARG A 415 -31.82 12.99 17.33
N LEU A 416 -32.58 11.92 17.40
CA LEU A 416 -32.10 10.58 17.04
C LEU A 416 -32.26 10.39 15.51
N ARG A 417 -31.18 10.00 14.84
CA ARG A 417 -31.13 9.90 13.39
C ARG A 417 -32.24 8.96 12.86
N TYR A 418 -32.98 9.40 11.84
CA TYR A 418 -34.14 8.73 11.28
C TYR A 418 -35.35 8.55 12.21
N ALA A 419 -35.26 8.97 13.44
CA ALA A 419 -36.27 8.73 14.47
C ALA A 419 -36.92 10.02 14.98
N TYR A 420 -36.79 10.34 16.23
CA TYR A 420 -37.51 11.39 16.92
C TYR A 420 -36.57 12.36 17.65
N PHE A 421 -37.10 13.49 18.07
CA PHE A 421 -36.44 14.32 19.08
C PHE A 421 -36.64 13.69 20.46
N ILE A 422 -35.57 13.76 21.23
CA ILE A 422 -35.57 13.29 22.64
C ILE A 422 -34.99 14.36 23.56
N THR A 423 -35.47 14.38 24.80
CA THR A 423 -34.96 15.26 25.86
C THR A 423 -34.57 14.41 27.09
N CYS A 424 -33.34 14.59 27.57
CA CYS A 424 -32.88 13.91 28.80
C CYS A 424 -33.55 14.50 30.03
N GLN A 425 -34.25 13.64 30.81
CA GLN A 425 -34.98 14.00 32.00
C GLN A 425 -34.20 13.65 33.27
N GLU A 426 -33.56 12.48 33.29
CA GLU A 426 -32.87 11.95 34.47
C GLU A 426 -31.60 11.20 34.06
N VAL A 427 -30.61 11.22 34.95
CA VAL A 427 -29.32 10.54 34.79
C VAL A 427 -29.14 9.51 35.89
N ILE A 428 -29.01 8.25 35.55
CA ILE A 428 -28.79 7.14 36.47
C ILE A 428 -27.30 6.83 36.54
N LYS A 429 -26.80 6.75 37.77
CA LYS A 429 -25.38 6.46 38.05
C LYS A 429 -25.24 5.18 38.86
N ASP A 430 -24.10 4.54 38.69
CA ASP A 430 -23.70 3.42 39.55
C ASP A 430 -23.12 3.90 40.90
N ALA A 431 -22.70 2.93 41.72
CA ALA A 431 -22.14 3.22 43.03
C ALA A 431 -20.82 3.99 43.02
N SER A 432 -20.11 4.01 41.87
CA SER A 432 -18.87 4.77 41.66
C SER A 432 -19.14 6.20 41.18
N GLY A 433 -20.37 6.53 40.83
CA GLY A 433 -20.79 7.82 40.30
C GLY A 433 -20.71 7.90 38.75
N GLU A 434 -20.40 6.80 38.09
CA GLU A 434 -20.37 6.72 36.61
C GLU A 434 -21.79 6.65 36.05
N VAL A 435 -22.06 7.39 34.98
CA VAL A 435 -23.33 7.37 34.26
C VAL A 435 -23.52 6.05 33.55
N ILE A 436 -24.58 5.30 33.89
CA ILE A 436 -24.88 3.99 33.32
C ILE A 436 -26.13 3.96 32.44
N GLU A 437 -27.10 4.88 32.71
CA GLU A 437 -28.35 4.96 31.97
C GLU A 437 -28.88 6.39 31.92
N LEU A 438 -29.52 6.76 30.83
CA LEU A 438 -30.24 8.02 30.66
C LEU A 438 -31.73 7.75 30.53
N ARG A 439 -32.55 8.51 31.28
CA ARG A 439 -34.01 8.53 31.15
C ARG A 439 -34.41 9.73 30.29
N CYS A 440 -35.08 9.46 29.17
CA CYS A 440 -35.46 10.48 28.21
C CYS A 440 -36.95 10.42 27.89
N SER A 441 -37.52 11.54 27.49
CA SER A 441 -38.81 11.59 26.81
C SER A 441 -38.59 11.81 25.30
N TYR A 442 -39.49 11.30 24.45
CA TYR A 442 -39.51 11.60 23.03
C TYR A 442 -40.72 12.44 22.64
N ASP A 443 -40.60 13.21 21.57
CA ASP A 443 -41.73 13.95 20.99
C ASP A 443 -42.27 13.18 19.75
N PRO A 444 -43.48 12.57 19.87
CA PRO A 444 -44.07 11.77 18.79
C PRO A 444 -44.36 12.57 17.52
N ALA A 445 -44.49 13.91 17.60
CA ALA A 445 -44.75 14.75 16.44
C ALA A 445 -43.53 14.96 15.53
N THR A 446 -42.33 14.57 15.98
CA THR A 446 -41.06 14.80 15.27
C THR A 446 -40.55 13.58 14.49
N ARG A 447 -41.44 12.64 14.15
CA ARG A 447 -41.09 11.42 13.39
C ARG A 447 -40.40 11.75 12.07
N GLY A 448 -39.26 11.16 11.87
CA GLY A 448 -38.47 11.31 10.64
C GLY A 448 -37.60 12.58 10.58
N GLY A 449 -37.74 13.48 11.56
CA GLY A 449 -36.71 14.47 11.77
C GLY A 449 -37.03 15.93 11.96
N ASP A 450 -38.14 16.50 11.49
CA ASP A 450 -38.43 17.93 11.71
C ASP A 450 -39.61 18.11 12.68
N ALA A 451 -39.53 19.16 13.49
CA ALA A 451 -40.59 19.49 14.39
C ALA A 451 -41.67 20.31 13.66
N PRO A 452 -43.01 19.99 13.85
CA PRO A 452 -44.10 20.71 13.18
C PRO A 452 -44.18 22.19 13.55
N ASP A 453 -43.67 22.57 14.73
CA ASP A 453 -43.59 23.95 15.20
C ASP A 453 -42.36 24.71 14.69
N GLY A 454 -41.55 24.07 13.83
CA GLY A 454 -40.38 24.68 13.20
C GLY A 454 -39.16 24.84 14.12
N ARG A 455 -39.20 24.31 15.37
CA ARG A 455 -38.02 24.34 16.24
C ARG A 455 -36.90 23.44 15.69
N ARG A 456 -35.68 23.85 15.92
CA ARG A 456 -34.46 23.15 15.42
C ARG A 456 -33.62 22.69 16.60
N VAL A 457 -33.14 21.45 16.51
CA VAL A 457 -32.12 20.90 17.42
C VAL A 457 -30.73 21.09 16.85
N GLN A 458 -29.74 21.24 17.71
CA GLN A 458 -28.35 21.51 17.30
C GLN A 458 -27.54 20.23 17.00
N ALA A 459 -28.03 19.06 17.42
CA ALA A 459 -27.32 17.80 17.22
C ALA A 459 -28.25 16.67 16.78
N THR A 460 -27.71 15.79 15.95
CA THR A 460 -28.29 14.51 15.57
C THR A 460 -27.36 13.40 16.08
N LEU A 461 -27.89 12.46 16.86
CA LEU A 461 -27.17 11.32 17.40
C LEU A 461 -27.52 10.06 16.61
N HIS A 462 -26.53 9.18 16.40
CA HIS A 462 -26.77 7.81 15.98
C HIS A 462 -27.04 6.93 17.19
N TRP A 463 -27.65 5.80 16.96
CA TRP A 463 -28.14 4.91 18.03
C TRP A 463 -28.30 3.48 17.52
N VAL A 464 -28.39 2.51 18.43
CA VAL A 464 -28.73 1.12 18.14
C VAL A 464 -29.83 0.67 19.10
N SER A 465 -30.82 -0.07 18.58
CA SER A 465 -31.87 -0.66 19.42
C SER A 465 -31.31 -1.69 20.39
N ALA A 466 -31.58 -1.56 21.68
CA ALA A 466 -31.03 -2.48 22.67
C ALA A 466 -31.57 -3.92 22.53
N SER A 467 -32.81 -4.07 22.03
CA SER A 467 -33.44 -5.38 21.84
C SER A 467 -32.85 -6.20 20.68
N GLU A 468 -32.21 -5.56 19.72
CA GLU A 468 -31.66 -6.19 18.50
C GLU A 468 -30.16 -5.92 18.32
N ALA A 469 -29.52 -5.29 19.27
CA ALA A 469 -28.11 -4.97 19.23
C ALA A 469 -27.23 -6.22 19.09
N VAL A 470 -26.33 -6.20 18.14
CA VAL A 470 -25.34 -7.27 17.92
C VAL A 470 -24.03 -6.86 18.57
N PRO A 471 -23.47 -7.67 19.49
CA PRO A 471 -22.16 -7.39 20.06
C PRO A 471 -21.06 -7.46 18.98
N ALA A 472 -20.14 -6.52 19.02
CA ALA A 472 -19.05 -6.44 18.05
C ALA A 472 -17.72 -6.04 18.71
N GLU A 473 -16.62 -6.44 18.10
CA GLU A 473 -15.29 -5.88 18.39
C GLU A 473 -14.94 -4.84 17.32
N VAL A 474 -14.40 -3.70 17.75
CA VAL A 474 -13.94 -2.65 16.84
C VAL A 474 -12.48 -2.32 17.14
N ARG A 475 -11.66 -2.34 16.12
CA ARG A 475 -10.23 -2.04 16.18
C ARG A 475 -9.98 -0.66 15.56
N LEU A 476 -9.54 0.27 16.40
CA LEU A 476 -9.22 1.63 16.00
C LEU A 476 -7.72 1.72 15.77
N TYR A 477 -7.32 1.85 14.51
CA TYR A 477 -5.92 2.00 14.12
C TYR A 477 -5.56 3.48 13.99
N ASP A 478 -4.38 3.83 14.45
CA ASP A 478 -3.72 5.12 14.28
C ASP A 478 -2.38 4.93 13.54
N GLN A 479 -1.65 6.01 13.33
CA GLN A 479 -0.32 5.97 12.73
C GLN A 479 0.62 5.09 13.55
N LEU A 480 1.40 4.24 12.85
CA LEU A 480 2.35 3.33 13.51
C LEU A 480 3.53 4.09 14.12
N PHE A 481 3.88 5.26 13.55
CA PHE A 481 4.98 6.10 14.02
C PHE A 481 4.48 7.49 14.42
N THR A 482 5.15 8.09 15.40
CA THR A 482 4.79 9.41 15.95
C THR A 482 5.41 10.58 15.19
N LYS A 483 6.47 10.34 14.38
CA LYS A 483 7.18 11.37 13.63
C LYS A 483 6.85 11.31 12.14
N PRO A 484 6.82 12.47 11.44
CA PRO A 484 6.64 12.50 10.00
C PRO A 484 7.72 11.73 9.23
N GLU A 485 8.98 11.78 9.71
CA GLU A 485 10.12 11.05 9.16
C GLU A 485 10.69 10.09 10.22
N PRO A 486 10.14 8.86 10.32
CA PRO A 486 10.58 7.91 11.35
C PRO A 486 12.04 7.52 11.13
N GLY A 487 12.83 7.53 12.22
CA GLY A 487 14.25 7.17 12.21
C GLY A 487 15.19 8.28 11.74
N ALA A 488 14.71 9.50 11.48
CA ALA A 488 15.56 10.63 11.09
C ALA A 488 16.61 10.98 12.18
N ASP A 489 16.25 10.81 13.45
CA ASP A 489 17.09 11.16 14.59
C ASP A 489 17.79 9.93 15.23
N GLY A 490 17.70 8.73 14.64
CA GLY A 490 18.31 7.52 15.21
C GLY A 490 17.57 6.22 14.93
N ASP A 491 17.34 5.40 15.97
CA ASP A 491 16.61 4.13 15.80
C ASP A 491 15.12 4.39 15.53
N VAL A 492 14.65 3.96 14.38
CA VAL A 492 13.26 4.06 13.94
C VAL A 492 12.27 3.44 14.95
N MET A 493 12.68 2.44 15.74
CA MET A 493 11.82 1.80 16.74
C MET A 493 11.50 2.71 17.92
N ALA A 494 12.33 3.72 18.19
CA ALA A 494 12.05 4.72 19.21
C ALA A 494 10.88 5.66 18.83
N ASP A 495 10.53 5.72 17.56
CA ASP A 495 9.45 6.56 17.05
C ASP A 495 8.10 5.80 16.95
N LEU A 496 8.03 4.55 17.42
CA LEU A 496 6.78 3.78 17.44
C LEU A 496 5.72 4.46 18.31
N ASN A 497 4.49 4.45 17.81
CA ASN A 497 3.32 4.94 18.53
C ASN A 497 2.72 3.81 19.40
N PRO A 498 2.85 3.87 20.74
CA PRO A 498 2.31 2.86 21.63
C PRO A 498 0.78 2.78 21.60
N ASN A 499 0.11 3.84 21.11
CA ASN A 499 -1.34 3.94 21.01
C ASN A 499 -1.84 3.68 19.57
N SER A 500 -1.01 3.07 18.71
CA SER A 500 -1.35 2.82 17.31
C SER A 500 -2.52 1.85 17.09
N LEU A 501 -2.93 1.11 18.14
CA LEU A 501 -4.08 0.20 18.13
C LEU A 501 -4.85 0.30 19.44
N GLN A 502 -6.16 0.58 19.34
CA GLN A 502 -7.12 0.46 20.44
C GLN A 502 -8.18 -0.58 20.07
N VAL A 503 -8.36 -1.59 20.91
CA VAL A 503 -9.38 -2.63 20.73
C VAL A 503 -10.55 -2.37 21.66
N LEU A 504 -11.75 -2.16 21.10
CA LEU A 504 -13.01 -1.98 21.81
C LEU A 504 -13.83 -3.27 21.67
N ARG A 505 -14.14 -3.94 22.79
CA ARG A 505 -14.79 -5.26 22.79
C ARG A 505 -16.28 -5.23 23.09
N ASP A 506 -16.77 -4.12 23.61
CA ASP A 506 -18.15 -3.97 24.08
C ASP A 506 -18.99 -3.07 23.16
N CYS A 507 -18.60 -3.01 21.87
CA CYS A 507 -19.35 -2.27 20.86
C CYS A 507 -20.66 -2.99 20.52
N VAL A 508 -21.64 -2.22 20.05
CA VAL A 508 -22.91 -2.76 19.55
C VAL A 508 -23.20 -2.20 18.16
N VAL A 509 -23.70 -3.07 17.29
CA VAL A 509 -24.03 -2.70 15.91
C VAL A 509 -25.45 -3.11 15.55
N GLU A 510 -26.03 -2.50 14.53
CA GLU A 510 -27.35 -2.88 14.03
C GLU A 510 -27.37 -4.32 13.48
N PRO A 511 -28.53 -5.00 13.46
CA PRO A 511 -28.64 -6.42 13.08
C PRO A 511 -28.09 -6.77 11.70
N THR A 512 -28.16 -5.84 10.74
CA THR A 512 -27.66 -6.07 9.36
C THR A 512 -26.16 -6.36 9.30
N LEU A 513 -25.42 -5.97 10.33
CA LEU A 513 -23.97 -6.20 10.44
C LEU A 513 -23.60 -7.55 11.08
N ALA A 514 -24.58 -8.31 11.60
CA ALA A 514 -24.32 -9.65 12.16
C ALA A 514 -23.74 -10.64 11.14
N SER A 515 -24.03 -10.43 9.87
CA SER A 515 -23.59 -11.25 8.72
C SER A 515 -22.72 -10.46 7.75
N ALA A 516 -22.00 -9.44 8.22
CA ALA A 516 -21.08 -8.66 7.38
C ALA A 516 -20.03 -9.59 6.74
N VAL A 517 -19.84 -9.42 5.44
CA VAL A 517 -18.87 -10.22 4.69
C VAL A 517 -17.46 -9.69 4.92
N VAL A 518 -16.50 -10.58 5.14
CA VAL A 518 -15.09 -10.21 5.30
C VAL A 518 -14.63 -9.35 4.12
N GLY A 519 -14.03 -8.22 4.42
CA GLY A 519 -13.61 -7.22 3.41
C GLY A 519 -14.70 -6.22 3.03
N GLU A 520 -15.96 -6.41 3.47
CA GLU A 520 -17.01 -5.42 3.28
C GLU A 520 -16.70 -4.15 4.09
N THR A 521 -16.68 -3.00 3.42
CA THR A 521 -16.46 -1.70 4.06
C THR A 521 -17.77 -0.91 4.14
N VAL A 522 -18.11 -0.45 5.34
CA VAL A 522 -19.29 0.33 5.66
C VAL A 522 -18.91 1.64 6.36
N GLN A 523 -19.77 2.63 6.31
CA GLN A 523 -19.66 3.80 7.18
C GLN A 523 -20.47 3.57 8.47
N PHE A 524 -19.82 3.57 9.61
CA PHE A 524 -20.52 3.77 10.88
C PHE A 524 -20.89 5.25 10.97
N GLU A 525 -22.16 5.53 10.94
CA GLU A 525 -22.70 6.89 10.83
C GLU A 525 -22.12 7.81 11.92
N ARG A 526 -21.60 8.97 11.52
CA ARG A 526 -20.92 9.96 12.37
C ARG A 526 -19.57 9.53 12.96
N VAL A 527 -19.13 8.28 12.77
CA VAL A 527 -17.91 7.72 13.40
C VAL A 527 -16.76 7.60 12.41
N GLY A 528 -16.93 6.87 11.33
CA GLY A 528 -15.87 6.60 10.35
C GLY A 528 -16.25 5.50 9.37
N TYR A 529 -15.25 5.06 8.60
CA TYR A 529 -15.37 3.91 7.71
C TYR A 529 -14.67 2.71 8.32
N PHE A 530 -15.32 1.55 8.24
CA PHE A 530 -14.91 0.32 8.90
C PHE A 530 -15.06 -0.87 7.96
N CYS A 531 -14.11 -1.78 8.03
CA CYS A 531 -14.07 -2.99 7.23
C CYS A 531 -14.24 -4.23 8.11
N ALA A 532 -15.06 -5.19 7.69
CA ALA A 532 -15.20 -6.46 8.39
C ALA A 532 -13.90 -7.29 8.27
N ASP A 533 -13.32 -7.63 9.43
CA ASP A 533 -12.05 -8.34 9.54
C ASP A 533 -12.23 -9.87 9.39
N PRO A 534 -11.22 -10.60 8.83
CA PRO A 534 -11.21 -12.08 8.82
C PRO A 534 -11.38 -12.75 10.19
N ASP A 535 -11.06 -12.06 11.29
CA ASP A 535 -11.24 -12.59 12.65
C ASP A 535 -12.72 -12.60 13.10
N SER A 536 -13.66 -12.13 12.26
CA SER A 536 -15.08 -12.16 12.55
C SER A 536 -15.60 -13.58 12.70
N VAL A 537 -16.44 -13.80 13.71
CA VAL A 537 -17.17 -15.05 13.91
C VAL A 537 -18.67 -14.81 13.89
N SER A 538 -19.46 -15.85 13.62
CA SER A 538 -20.92 -15.75 13.57
C SER A 538 -21.49 -15.11 14.85
N GLY A 539 -22.29 -14.05 14.69
CA GLY A 539 -22.91 -13.33 15.79
C GLY A 539 -21.97 -12.39 16.58
N ARG A 540 -20.69 -12.32 16.23
CA ARG A 540 -19.73 -11.37 16.81
C ARG A 540 -18.74 -10.89 15.75
N PRO A 541 -19.14 -9.96 14.89
CA PRO A 541 -18.28 -9.40 13.87
C PRO A 541 -17.16 -8.55 14.49
N VAL A 542 -16.02 -8.51 13.78
CA VAL A 542 -14.86 -7.68 14.09
C VAL A 542 -14.71 -6.66 12.98
N PHE A 543 -14.54 -5.39 13.33
CA PHE A 543 -14.40 -4.31 12.36
C PHE A 543 -13.08 -3.54 12.56
N ASN A 544 -12.36 -3.35 11.47
CA ASN A 544 -11.17 -2.52 11.39
C ASN A 544 -11.54 -1.11 10.95
N ARG A 545 -11.12 -0.08 11.67
CA ARG A 545 -11.27 1.29 11.20
C ARG A 545 -10.37 1.53 9.99
N THR A 546 -10.97 1.77 8.83
CA THR A 546 -10.26 2.13 7.60
C THR A 546 -9.78 3.57 7.69
N VAL A 547 -10.68 4.52 7.94
CA VAL A 547 -10.37 5.95 8.08
C VAL A 547 -11.49 6.67 8.85
N GLY A 548 -11.15 7.73 9.60
CA GLY A 548 -12.13 8.59 10.27
C GLY A 548 -12.88 9.51 9.30
N LEU A 549 -14.01 10.10 9.75
CA LEU A 549 -14.78 11.05 8.93
C LEU A 549 -14.13 12.43 8.78
N ARG A 550 -13.29 12.85 9.73
CA ARG A 550 -12.65 14.18 9.66
C ARG A 550 -11.66 14.21 8.51
N ASP A 551 -11.90 15.09 7.56
CA ASP A 551 -11.00 15.36 6.45
C ASP A 551 -10.01 16.47 6.84
N THR A 552 -8.83 16.08 7.27
CA THR A 552 -7.76 17.01 7.64
C THR A 552 -7.15 17.65 6.39
N TRP A 553 -7.07 16.91 5.28
CA TRP A 553 -6.52 17.42 4.03
C TRP A 553 -7.36 18.53 3.41
N ALA A 554 -8.70 18.40 3.41
CA ALA A 554 -9.59 19.46 2.94
C ALA A 554 -9.39 20.78 3.71
N LYS A 555 -9.09 20.69 5.04
CA LYS A 555 -8.77 21.86 5.85
C LYS A 555 -7.42 22.51 5.52
N ILE A 556 -6.39 21.68 5.30
CA ILE A 556 -5.05 22.15 4.90
C ILE A 556 -5.15 22.89 3.56
N ARG A 557 -5.81 22.30 2.57
CA ARG A 557 -6.00 22.90 1.25
C ARG A 557 -6.76 24.23 1.28
N ALA A 558 -7.84 24.30 2.03
CA ALA A 558 -8.59 25.55 2.22
C ALA A 558 -7.81 26.65 2.97
N GLY A 559 -6.78 26.27 3.73
CA GLY A 559 -5.86 27.21 4.42
C GLY A 559 -4.71 27.70 3.55
N SER A 560 -4.30 26.95 2.51
CA SER A 560 -3.23 27.33 1.58
C SER A 560 -3.72 28.22 0.42
N ASP A 561 -5.04 28.28 0.18
CA ASP A 561 -5.65 29.18 -0.82
C ASP A 561 -5.97 30.58 -0.24
N ARG A 562 -5.54 30.88 0.99
CA ARG A 562 -5.61 32.21 1.64
C ARG A 562 -4.22 32.77 1.84
#